data_d875fb0704998e68248f1a0629327b88
#
_entry.id   d875fb0704998e68248f1a0629327b88
#
_cell.length_a   1.000
_cell.length_b   1.000
_cell.length_c   1.000
_cell.angle_alpha   90.00
_cell.angle_beta   90.00
_cell.angle_gamma   90.00
#
_symmetry.space_group_name_H-M   'P 1'
#
loop_
_entity.id
_entity.type
_entity.pdbx_description
1 polymer ?
#
loop_
_entity_poly.entity_id
_entity_poly.type
_entity_poly.pdbx_seq_one_letter_code
_entity_poly.pdbx_strand_id
1 'polypeptide(L)'
;VLERLKSIYLLWYGFYQTLPKAHRHSLGQRIDNLLVESIEAIAIASFLSRQEKQPYVRVAIRKVDTLKIMLMILWETKSLDNKKYIALSGPIDEIGRMLGGWNGQLTKVLEQTRDKQNSPAKAEEK
;
A
#
# COMPACT_ATOMS: atom_id res chain seq x y z
N VAL A 1 1.85 5.42 -8.33
CA VAL A 1 1.83 4.91 -6.95
C VAL A 1 3.24 4.65 -6.41
N LEU A 2 4.08 3.99 -7.18
CA LEU A 2 5.44 3.64 -6.74
C LEU A 2 6.26 4.88 -6.40
N GLU A 3 6.23 5.90 -7.24
CA GLU A 3 6.99 7.14 -6.98
C GLU A 3 6.52 7.85 -5.71
N ARG A 4 5.21 7.84 -5.45
CA ARG A 4 4.66 8.44 -4.24
C ARG A 4 5.06 7.65 -2.99
N LEU A 5 5.06 6.32 -3.05
CA LEU A 5 5.54 5.48 -1.95
C LEU A 5 7.01 5.73 -1.66
N LYS A 6 7.83 5.87 -2.69
CA LYS A 6 9.25 6.20 -2.53
C LYS A 6 9.42 7.55 -1.83
N SER A 7 8.66 8.55 -2.24
CA SER A 7 8.71 9.89 -1.63
C SER A 7 8.31 9.83 -0.15
N ILE A 8 7.28 9.06 0.18
CA ILE A 8 6.85 8.85 1.56
C ILE A 8 7.96 8.17 2.36
N TYR A 9 8.60 7.16 1.79
CA TYR A 9 9.69 6.47 2.46
C TYR A 9 10.86 7.40 2.76
N LEU A 10 11.24 8.25 1.82
CA LEU A 10 12.33 9.20 2.02
C LEU A 10 12.01 10.20 3.13
N LEU A 11 10.76 10.66 3.20
CA LEU A 11 10.30 11.52 4.29
C LEU A 11 10.36 10.78 5.62
N TRP A 12 9.84 9.55 5.66
CA TRP A 12 9.88 8.69 6.83
C TRP A 12 11.32 8.44 7.30
N TYR A 13 12.23 8.18 6.38
CA TYR A 13 13.64 7.93 6.68
C TYR A 13 14.26 9.07 7.49
N GLY A 14 13.95 10.31 7.12
CA GLY A 14 14.38 11.47 7.88
C GLY A 14 13.79 11.52 9.29
N PHE A 15 12.51 11.21 9.42
CA PHE A 15 11.82 11.22 10.72
C PHE A 15 12.25 10.05 11.62
N TYR A 16 12.49 8.89 11.03
CA TYR A 16 12.91 7.69 11.75
C TYR A 16 14.12 7.94 12.62
N GLN A 17 15.09 8.67 12.10
CA GLN A 17 16.34 8.95 12.81
C GLN A 17 16.14 9.80 14.06
N THR A 18 15.04 10.55 14.14
CA THR A 18 14.72 11.40 15.26
C THR A 18 13.76 10.76 16.27
N LEU A 19 13.32 9.53 16.01
CA LEU A 19 12.41 8.84 16.92
C LEU A 19 13.07 8.54 18.26
N PRO A 20 12.30 8.59 19.36
CA PRO A 20 12.79 8.15 20.66
C PRO A 20 13.33 6.72 20.58
N LYS A 21 14.41 6.47 21.30
CA LYS A 21 15.09 5.17 21.30
C LYS A 21 14.13 4.02 21.63
N ALA A 22 13.17 4.25 22.52
CA ALA A 22 12.19 3.25 22.92
C ALA A 22 11.38 2.70 21.74
N HIS A 23 11.11 3.52 20.71
CA HIS A 23 10.31 3.10 19.54
C HIS A 23 11.12 2.86 18.28
N ARG A 24 12.38 3.33 18.25
CA ARG A 24 13.20 3.22 17.02
C ARG A 24 13.37 1.77 16.58
N HIS A 25 13.62 0.87 17.51
CA HIS A 25 13.88 -0.55 17.20
C HIS A 25 12.66 -1.46 17.40
N SER A 26 11.50 -0.90 17.68
CA SER A 26 10.25 -1.64 17.82
C SER A 26 9.24 -1.16 16.80
N LEU A 27 8.34 -0.27 17.19
CA LEU A 27 7.28 0.27 16.32
C LEU A 27 7.85 0.98 15.08
N GLY A 28 8.93 1.76 15.25
CA GLY A 28 9.59 2.42 14.14
C GLY A 28 10.13 1.42 13.11
N GLN A 29 10.76 0.35 13.57
CA GLN A 29 11.25 -0.71 12.69
C GLN A 29 10.10 -1.40 11.95
N ARG A 30 8.98 -1.62 12.62
CA ARG A 30 7.81 -2.23 12.00
C ARG A 30 7.22 -1.35 10.90
N ILE A 31 7.16 -0.05 11.14
CA ILE A 31 6.70 0.93 10.14
C ILE A 31 7.63 0.94 8.93
N ASP A 32 8.94 0.94 9.18
CA ASP A 32 9.93 0.89 8.11
C ASP A 32 9.73 -0.36 7.25
N ASN A 33 9.57 -1.52 7.87
CA ASN A 33 9.33 -2.77 7.17
C ASN A 33 8.04 -2.72 6.34
N LEU A 34 6.96 -2.17 6.88
CA LEU A 34 5.69 -2.04 6.17
C LEU A 34 5.81 -1.16 4.93
N LEU A 35 6.55 -0.07 5.01
CA LEU A 35 6.80 0.80 3.86
C LEU A 35 7.63 0.08 2.80
N VAL A 36 8.72 -0.57 3.19
CA VAL A 36 9.57 -1.32 2.26
C VAL A 36 8.79 -2.45 1.59
N GLU A 37 8.01 -3.21 2.37
CA GLU A 37 7.20 -4.31 1.85
C GLU A 37 6.10 -3.81 0.90
N SER A 38 5.51 -2.65 1.17
CA SER A 38 4.54 -2.02 0.27
C SER A 38 5.19 -1.63 -1.06
N ILE A 39 6.38 -1.04 -1.00
CA ILE A 39 7.15 -0.67 -2.18
C ILE A 39 7.49 -1.92 -2.99
N GLU A 40 7.96 -2.98 -2.35
CA GLU A 40 8.29 -4.24 -3.01
C GLU A 40 7.07 -4.82 -3.73
N ALA A 41 5.93 -4.87 -3.06
CA ALA A 41 4.70 -5.42 -3.65
C ALA A 41 4.28 -4.63 -4.90
N ILE A 42 4.31 -3.32 -4.83
CA ILE A 42 3.93 -2.47 -5.97
C ILE A 42 4.97 -2.53 -7.09
N ALA A 43 6.25 -2.62 -6.75
CA ALA A 43 7.30 -2.81 -7.74
C ALA A 43 7.12 -4.12 -8.50
N ILE A 44 6.82 -5.21 -7.80
CA ILE A 44 6.53 -6.50 -8.45
C ILE A 44 5.31 -6.38 -9.36
N ALA A 45 4.22 -5.78 -8.87
CA ALA A 45 3.00 -5.59 -9.65
C ALA A 45 3.27 -4.81 -10.95
N SER A 46 4.20 -3.85 -10.94
CA SER A 46 4.49 -3.03 -12.11
C SER A 46 5.11 -3.82 -13.27
N PHE A 47 5.70 -4.98 -12.98
CA PHE A 47 6.31 -5.85 -14.00
C PHE A 47 5.39 -6.98 -14.48
N LEU A 48 4.21 -7.12 -13.88
CA LEU A 48 3.31 -8.22 -14.19
C LEU A 48 2.21 -7.80 -15.17
N SER A 49 1.58 -8.78 -15.80
CA SER A 49 0.37 -8.55 -16.59
C SER A 49 -0.78 -8.13 -15.69
N ARG A 50 -1.83 -7.53 -16.27
CA ARG A 50 -3.02 -7.11 -15.51
C ARG A 50 -3.62 -8.24 -14.69
N GLN A 51 -3.64 -9.44 -15.24
CA GLN A 51 -4.24 -10.60 -14.59
C GLN A 51 -3.44 -11.07 -13.37
N GLU A 52 -2.15 -10.77 -13.34
CA GLU A 52 -1.25 -11.22 -12.30
C GLU A 52 -0.99 -10.16 -11.21
N LYS A 53 -1.38 -8.91 -11.45
CA LYS A 53 -1.10 -7.79 -10.53
C LYS A 53 -1.87 -7.83 -9.23
N GLN A 54 -3.12 -8.31 -9.27
CA GLN A 54 -4.06 -8.10 -8.17
C GLN A 54 -3.59 -8.65 -6.81
N PRO A 55 -2.99 -9.84 -6.72
CA PRO A 55 -2.51 -10.33 -5.42
C PRO A 55 -1.50 -9.38 -4.77
N TYR A 56 -0.62 -8.79 -5.57
CA TYR A 56 0.41 -7.87 -5.06
C TYR A 56 -0.18 -6.51 -4.67
N VAL A 57 -1.16 -6.02 -5.41
CA VAL A 57 -1.88 -4.80 -5.05
C VAL A 57 -2.63 -5.00 -3.73
N ARG A 58 -3.26 -6.15 -3.53
CA ARG A 58 -3.95 -6.49 -2.28
C ARG A 58 -2.99 -6.58 -1.10
N VAL A 59 -1.79 -7.14 -1.31
CA VAL A 59 -0.76 -7.16 -0.27
C VAL A 59 -0.39 -5.73 0.12
N ALA A 60 -0.16 -4.85 -0.85
CA ALA A 60 0.15 -3.45 -0.58
C ALA A 60 -0.96 -2.74 0.19
N ILE A 61 -2.22 -3.00 -0.15
CA ILE A 61 -3.37 -2.42 0.56
C ILE A 61 -3.33 -2.80 2.05
N ARG A 62 -3.13 -4.08 2.34
CA ARG A 62 -3.06 -4.56 3.73
C ARG A 62 -1.90 -3.95 4.50
N LYS A 63 -0.73 -3.84 3.84
CA LYS A 63 0.45 -3.22 4.45
C LYS A 63 0.21 -1.74 4.75
N VAL A 64 -0.38 -1.02 3.82
CA VAL A 64 -0.69 0.40 3.98
C VAL A 64 -1.73 0.62 5.09
N ASP A 65 -2.76 -0.22 5.15
CA ASP A 65 -3.77 -0.13 6.21
C ASP A 65 -3.15 -0.35 7.60
N THR A 66 -2.28 -1.33 7.72
CA THR A 66 -1.55 -1.58 8.98
C THR A 66 -0.62 -0.42 9.31
N LEU A 67 0.04 0.12 8.30
CA LEU A 67 0.93 1.27 8.44
C LEU A 67 0.20 2.48 9.03
N LYS A 68 -1.01 2.76 8.58
CA LYS A 68 -1.82 3.86 9.11
C LYS A 68 -2.03 3.72 10.61
N ILE A 69 -2.35 2.52 11.07
CA ILE A 69 -2.58 2.23 12.48
C ILE A 69 -1.28 2.41 13.29
N MET A 70 -0.17 1.90 12.79
CA MET A 70 1.12 2.00 13.46
C MET A 70 1.60 3.46 13.59
N LEU A 71 1.39 4.26 12.55
CA LEU A 71 1.70 5.69 12.59
C LEU A 71 0.84 6.43 13.62
N MET A 72 -0.44 6.07 13.70
CA MET A 72 -1.36 6.65 14.68
C MET A 72 -0.87 6.37 16.11
N ILE A 73 -0.39 5.15 16.37
CA ILE A 73 0.16 4.77 17.67
C ILE A 73 1.41 5.59 17.99
N LEU A 74 2.31 5.78 17.02
CA LEU A 74 3.50 6.64 17.21
C LEU A 74 3.10 8.06 17.58
N TRP A 75 2.06 8.58 16.93
CA TRP A 75 1.55 9.91 17.21
C TRP A 75 0.89 9.99 18.59
N GLU A 76 0.04 9.02 18.93
CA GLU A 76 -0.65 8.98 20.23
C GLU A 76 0.33 8.83 21.40
N THR A 77 1.43 8.12 21.20
CA THR A 77 2.49 7.97 22.21
C THR A 77 3.46 9.15 22.22
N LYS A 78 3.19 10.17 21.40
CA LYS A 78 4.00 11.39 21.28
C LYS A 78 5.43 11.18 20.77
N SER A 79 5.70 10.02 20.19
CA SER A 79 6.98 9.74 19.52
C SER A 79 7.09 10.48 18.19
N LEU A 80 5.94 10.83 17.61
CA LEU A 80 5.84 11.58 16.36
C LEU A 80 4.93 12.79 16.65
N ASP A 81 5.41 14.00 16.39
CA ASP A 81 4.61 15.19 16.64
C ASP A 81 3.51 15.37 15.57
N ASN A 82 2.59 16.31 15.83
CA ASN A 82 1.45 16.56 14.94
C ASN A 82 1.89 16.88 13.50
N LYS A 83 2.90 17.72 13.35
CA LYS A 83 3.37 18.16 12.04
C LYS A 83 3.92 17.01 11.23
N LYS A 84 4.76 16.18 11.84
CA LYS A 84 5.34 15.00 11.18
C LYS A 84 4.29 13.95 10.88
N TYR A 85 3.35 13.74 11.82
CA TYR A 85 2.26 12.80 11.62
C TYR A 85 1.40 13.19 10.41
N ILE A 86 1.00 14.45 10.33
CA ILE A 86 0.19 14.96 9.22
C ILE A 86 0.96 14.85 7.90
N ALA A 87 2.26 15.16 7.92
CA ALA A 87 3.10 15.08 6.73
C ALA A 87 3.19 13.67 6.15
N LEU A 88 3.06 12.64 6.99
CA LEU A 88 3.06 11.25 6.56
C LEU A 88 1.66 10.72 6.29
N SER A 89 0.70 10.99 7.18
CA SER A 89 -0.64 10.41 7.10
C SER A 89 -1.42 10.89 5.88
N GLY A 90 -1.29 12.14 5.50
CA GLY A 90 -1.98 12.67 4.33
C GLY A 90 -1.62 11.92 3.04
N PRO A 91 -0.33 11.89 2.67
CA PRO A 91 0.10 11.12 1.48
C PRO A 91 -0.21 9.63 1.57
N ILE A 92 -0.11 9.02 2.76
CA ILE A 92 -0.42 7.60 2.95
C ILE A 92 -1.92 7.34 2.72
N ASP A 93 -2.80 8.20 3.20
CA ASP A 93 -4.23 8.10 2.94
C ASP A 93 -4.53 8.19 1.45
N GLU A 94 -3.84 9.08 0.75
CA GLU A 94 -3.98 9.22 -0.70
C GLU A 94 -3.54 7.93 -1.42
N ILE A 95 -2.41 7.35 -1.01
CA ILE A 95 -1.94 6.07 -1.54
C ILE A 95 -2.99 4.98 -1.30
N GLY A 96 -3.58 4.94 -0.12
CA GLY A 96 -4.64 3.98 0.19
C GLY A 96 -5.82 4.08 -0.77
N ARG A 97 -6.25 5.30 -1.08
CA ARG A 97 -7.32 5.53 -2.06
C ARG A 97 -6.92 5.11 -3.46
N MET A 98 -5.69 5.42 -3.88
CA MET A 98 -5.18 5.03 -5.20
C MET A 98 -5.11 3.51 -5.35
N LEU A 99 -4.62 2.82 -4.33
CA LEU A 99 -4.53 1.35 -4.34
C LEU A 99 -5.93 0.71 -4.36
N GLY A 100 -6.87 1.25 -3.59
CA GLY A 100 -8.26 0.79 -3.59
C GLY A 100 -8.90 0.94 -4.95
N GLY A 101 -8.71 2.09 -5.61
CA GLY A 101 -9.19 2.33 -6.96
C GLY A 101 -8.57 1.37 -7.97
N TRP A 102 -7.26 1.16 -7.88
CA TRP A 102 -6.55 0.24 -8.76
C TRP A 102 -7.05 -1.19 -8.57
N ASN A 103 -7.19 -1.63 -7.32
CA ASN A 103 -7.74 -2.95 -7.02
C ASN A 103 -9.14 -3.13 -7.59
N GLY A 104 -9.99 -2.12 -7.47
CA GLY A 104 -11.33 -2.13 -8.05
C GLY A 104 -11.32 -2.28 -9.56
N GLN A 105 -10.43 -1.57 -10.26
CA GLN A 105 -10.26 -1.69 -11.70
C GLN A 105 -9.79 -3.08 -12.11
N LEU A 106 -8.83 -3.64 -11.37
CA LEU A 106 -8.33 -4.99 -11.63
C LEU A 106 -9.42 -6.04 -11.44
N THR A 107 -10.25 -5.87 -10.41
CA THR A 107 -11.39 -6.76 -10.18
C THR A 107 -12.36 -6.74 -11.36
N LYS A 108 -12.69 -5.55 -11.87
CA LYS A 108 -13.57 -5.40 -13.04
C LYS A 108 -12.99 -6.07 -14.29
N VAL A 109 -11.69 -5.86 -14.53
CA VAL A 109 -11.02 -6.45 -15.68
C VAL A 109 -11.06 -7.99 -15.62
N LEU A 110 -10.77 -8.56 -14.45
CA LEU A 110 -10.78 -10.01 -14.26
C LEU A 110 -12.20 -10.58 -14.42
N GLU A 111 -13.21 -9.90 -13.91
CA GLU A 111 -14.60 -10.31 -14.07
C GLU A 111 -15.03 -10.27 -15.52
N GLN A 112 -14.68 -9.21 -16.25
CA GLN A 112 -14.98 -9.10 -17.68
C GLN A 112 -14.28 -10.19 -18.49
N THR A 113 -13.03 -10.50 -18.18
CA THR A 113 -12.28 -11.55 -18.84
C THR A 113 -12.93 -12.91 -18.61
N ARG A 114 -13.33 -13.19 -17.36
CA ARG A 114 -14.00 -14.42 -16.98
C ARG A 114 -15.34 -14.56 -17.70
N ASP A 115 -16.13 -13.50 -17.75
CA ASP A 115 -17.42 -13.48 -18.44
C ASP A 115 -17.25 -13.73 -19.93
N LYS A 116 -16.25 -13.12 -20.56
CA LYS A 116 -15.94 -13.33 -21.96
C LYS A 116 -15.51 -14.76 -22.26
N GLN A 117 -14.79 -15.40 -21.35
CA GLN A 117 -14.38 -16.80 -21.49
C GLN A 117 -15.55 -17.76 -21.32
N ASN A 118 -16.45 -17.47 -20.42
CA ASN A 118 -17.56 -18.34 -20.07
C ASN A 118 -18.78 -18.18 -20.99
N SER A 119 -19.20 -16.92 -21.23
CA SER A 119 -20.39 -16.65 -22.03
C SER A 119 -20.29 -17.08 -23.49
N PRO A 120 -19.23 -16.78 -24.23
CA PRO A 120 -19.10 -17.24 -25.61
C PRO A 120 -19.10 -18.76 -25.74
N ALA A 121 -18.39 -19.46 -24.85
CA ALA A 121 -18.35 -20.92 -24.85
C ALA A 121 -19.75 -21.51 -24.65
N LYS A 122 -20.51 -20.96 -23.70
CA LYS A 122 -21.90 -21.40 -23.47
C LYS A 122 -22.81 -21.14 -24.66
N ALA A 123 -22.60 -20.00 -25.33
CA ALA A 123 -23.38 -19.68 -26.53
C ALA A 123 -23.07 -20.64 -27.69
N GLU A 124 -21.81 -21.01 -27.83
CA GLU A 124 -21.38 -21.94 -28.88
C GLU A 124 -21.91 -23.37 -28.66
N GLU A 125 -22.03 -23.77 -27.41
CA GLU A 125 -22.54 -25.10 -27.06
C GLU A 125 -24.02 -25.29 -27.38
N LYS A 126 -24.71 -24.20 -27.57
CA LYS A 126 -26.14 -24.23 -27.92
C LYS A 126 -26.35 -24.35 -29.42
#